data_3820fa3bfdcd16d0b5c24f1b68f76afb
#
_entry.id   3820fa3bfdcd16d0b5c24f1b68f76afb
#
_cell.length_a   1.000
_cell.length_b   1.000
_cell.length_c   1.000
_cell.angle_alpha   90.00
_cell.angle_beta   90.00
_cell.angle_gamma   90.00
#
_symmetry.space_group_name_H-M   'P 1'
#
loop_
_entity.id
_entity.type
_entity.pdbx_description
1 polymer ?
#
loop_
_entity_poly.entity_id
_entity_poly.type
_entity_poly.pdbx_seq_one_letter_code
_entity_poly.pdbx_strand_id
1 'polypeptide(L)'
;ILSLVLFTMKFSKAKLVSLCLQLGLLLVLSFAAKTFLKHSTESPRPYSEYLVTQEVVDMPEVFYELLLVEKNAAIESVQDKVSEWRTRHWLGETDYSFPSGHMIFVGVCLAFFGGLFLEAKRFYLVGGLLVWAGGVAYSRVWLGMHRPEDLAGSIAFAGLIYLLVPLISEQKIERYLPAFLKQTS
;
A
#
# COMPACT_ATOMS: atom_id res chain seq x y z
N ILE A 1 -8.42 9.12 11.88
CA ILE A 1 -8.60 10.44 11.22
C ILE A 1 -9.53 10.33 10.03
N LEU A 2 -9.26 9.47 9.01
CA LEU A 2 -10.11 9.33 7.82
C LEU A 2 -11.55 8.93 8.14
N SER A 3 -11.79 8.01 9.07
CA SER A 3 -13.12 7.64 9.54
C SER A 3 -13.85 8.80 10.20
N LEU A 4 -13.14 9.64 10.96
CA LEU A 4 -13.73 10.85 11.58
C LEU A 4 -14.15 11.87 10.52
N VAL A 5 -13.36 12.01 9.46
CA VAL A 5 -13.68 12.90 8.33
C VAL A 5 -14.92 12.41 7.58
N LEU A 6 -15.04 11.11 7.34
CA LEU A 6 -16.23 10.52 6.72
C LEU A 6 -17.50 10.80 7.54
N PHE A 7 -17.39 10.79 8.88
CA PHE A 7 -18.51 11.13 9.77
C PHE A 7 -19.02 12.56 9.56
N THR A 8 -18.13 13.50 9.18
CA THR A 8 -18.51 14.89 8.89
C THR A 8 -19.19 15.08 7.53
N MET A 9 -19.17 14.05 6.66
CA MET A 9 -19.75 14.13 5.32
C MET A 9 -21.24 13.78 5.26
N LYS A 10 -21.85 13.40 6.41
CA LYS A 10 -23.30 13.11 6.55
C LYS A 10 -23.84 12.16 5.49
N PHE A 11 -23.14 11.07 5.21
CA PHE A 11 -23.61 10.02 4.31
C PHE A 11 -24.81 9.26 4.91
N SER A 12 -25.71 8.77 4.04
CA SER A 12 -26.73 7.79 4.42
C SER A 12 -26.07 6.50 4.93
N LYS A 13 -26.79 5.74 5.76
CA LYS A 13 -26.27 4.43 6.24
C LYS A 13 -26.00 3.49 5.07
N ALA A 14 -26.86 3.48 4.05
CA ALA A 14 -26.68 2.70 2.84
C ALA A 14 -25.39 3.11 2.08
N LYS A 15 -25.14 4.41 1.96
CA LYS A 15 -23.90 4.94 1.35
C LYS A 15 -22.66 4.51 2.13
N LEU A 16 -22.68 4.61 3.47
CA LEU A 16 -21.57 4.18 4.31
C LEU A 16 -21.28 2.69 4.14
N VAL A 17 -22.31 1.84 4.14
CA VAL A 17 -22.13 0.39 3.91
C VAL A 17 -21.55 0.13 2.52
N SER A 18 -22.05 0.81 1.48
CA SER A 18 -21.54 0.71 0.13
C SER A 18 -20.04 1.08 0.04
N LEU A 19 -19.66 2.20 0.67
CA LEU A 19 -18.26 2.66 0.72
C LEU A 19 -17.38 1.68 1.49
N CYS A 20 -17.83 1.16 2.62
CA CYS A 20 -17.09 0.15 3.39
C CYS A 20 -16.87 -1.14 2.59
N LEU A 21 -17.90 -1.62 1.89
CA LEU A 21 -17.79 -2.80 1.03
C LEU A 21 -16.81 -2.57 -0.14
N GLN A 22 -16.90 -1.42 -0.80
CA GLN A 22 -15.98 -1.07 -1.88
C GLN A 22 -14.53 -0.99 -1.36
N LEU A 23 -14.30 -0.26 -0.26
CA LEU A 23 -12.95 -0.15 0.32
C LEU A 23 -12.41 -1.53 0.74
N GLY A 24 -13.23 -2.34 1.41
CA GLY A 24 -12.84 -3.70 1.80
C GLY A 24 -12.46 -4.56 0.60
N LEU A 25 -13.26 -4.53 -0.46
CA LEU A 25 -12.99 -5.28 -1.69
C LEU A 25 -11.72 -4.76 -2.41
N LEU A 26 -11.53 -3.43 -2.47
CA LEU A 26 -10.31 -2.83 -3.01
C LEU A 26 -9.07 -3.31 -2.27
N LEU A 27 -9.09 -3.31 -0.94
CA LEU A 27 -7.96 -3.76 -0.13
C LEU A 27 -7.68 -5.26 -0.36
N VAL A 28 -8.71 -6.09 -0.30
CA VAL A 28 -8.56 -7.55 -0.50
C VAL A 28 -7.98 -7.86 -1.87
N LEU A 29 -8.56 -7.30 -2.94
CA LEU A 29 -8.08 -7.53 -4.31
C LEU A 29 -6.67 -6.98 -4.53
N SER A 30 -6.39 -5.78 -4.01
CA SER A 30 -5.08 -5.16 -4.16
C SER A 30 -3.98 -5.95 -3.45
N PHE A 31 -4.23 -6.45 -2.24
CA PHE A 31 -3.25 -7.25 -1.50
C PHE A 31 -3.10 -8.66 -2.05
N ALA A 32 -4.17 -9.30 -2.52
CA ALA A 32 -4.09 -10.60 -3.20
C ALA A 32 -3.25 -10.49 -4.48
N ALA A 33 -3.54 -9.50 -5.31
CA ALA A 33 -2.79 -9.25 -6.54
C ALA A 33 -1.34 -8.83 -6.27
N LYS A 34 -1.06 -8.06 -5.19
CA LYS A 34 0.30 -7.77 -4.73
C LYS A 34 1.10 -9.04 -4.50
N THR A 35 0.53 -10.00 -3.78
CA THR A 35 1.21 -11.26 -3.46
C THR A 35 1.53 -12.04 -4.74
N PHE A 36 0.58 -12.14 -5.65
CA PHE A 36 0.80 -12.78 -6.96
C PHE A 36 1.91 -12.09 -7.76
N LEU A 37 1.87 -10.76 -7.87
CA LEU A 37 2.85 -10.00 -8.64
C LEU A 37 4.26 -10.10 -8.05
N LYS A 38 4.41 -10.13 -6.72
CA LYS A 38 5.72 -10.31 -6.08
C LYS A 38 6.43 -11.60 -6.51
N HIS A 39 5.68 -12.69 -6.50
CA HIS A 39 6.20 -14.00 -6.92
C HIS A 39 6.38 -14.13 -8.44
N SER A 40 5.67 -13.32 -9.23
CA SER A 40 5.78 -13.35 -10.69
C SER A 40 6.92 -12.48 -11.23
N THR A 41 7.28 -11.42 -10.51
CA THR A 41 8.31 -10.47 -10.96
C THR A 41 9.69 -10.75 -10.35
N GLU A 42 9.71 -11.35 -9.17
CA GLU A 42 10.94 -11.66 -8.40
C GLU A 42 11.97 -10.52 -8.40
N SER A 43 11.48 -9.28 -8.41
CA SER A 43 12.32 -8.08 -8.47
C SER A 43 13.10 -7.91 -7.17
N PRO A 44 14.43 -7.93 -7.16
CA PRO A 44 15.21 -7.79 -5.94
C PRO A 44 15.10 -6.36 -5.38
N ARG A 45 15.24 -6.23 -4.06
CA ARG A 45 15.19 -4.93 -3.39
C ARG A 45 16.52 -4.18 -3.53
N PRO A 46 16.53 -2.84 -3.55
CA PRO A 46 17.76 -2.06 -3.62
C PRO A 46 18.77 -2.39 -2.52
N TYR A 47 18.34 -2.79 -1.33
CA TYR A 47 19.29 -3.14 -0.27
C TYR A 47 20.04 -4.45 -0.57
N SER A 48 19.46 -5.42 -1.30
CA SER A 48 20.21 -6.61 -1.70
C SER A 48 21.29 -6.29 -2.73
N GLU A 49 21.05 -5.32 -3.62
CA GLU A 49 22.07 -4.78 -4.51
C GLU A 49 23.20 -4.07 -3.73
N TYR A 50 22.82 -3.34 -2.67
CA TYR A 50 23.82 -2.74 -1.78
C TYR A 50 24.71 -3.80 -1.11
N LEU A 51 24.15 -4.94 -0.67
CA LEU A 51 24.94 -6.04 -0.12
C LEU A 51 25.94 -6.60 -1.15
N VAL A 52 25.58 -6.65 -2.42
CA VAL A 52 26.53 -7.00 -3.51
C VAL A 52 27.66 -5.99 -3.60
N THR A 53 27.38 -4.69 -3.55
CA THR A 53 28.43 -3.65 -3.59
C THR A 53 29.36 -3.70 -2.38
N GLN A 54 28.95 -4.34 -1.30
CA GLN A 54 29.76 -4.56 -0.10
C GLN A 54 30.44 -5.94 -0.09
N GLU A 55 30.37 -6.69 -1.20
CA GLU A 55 30.94 -8.05 -1.35
C GLU A 55 30.44 -9.05 -0.30
N VAL A 56 29.22 -8.86 0.22
CA VAL A 56 28.57 -9.76 1.19
C VAL A 56 27.88 -10.93 0.49
N VAL A 57 27.35 -10.69 -0.70
CA VAL A 57 26.75 -11.69 -1.58
C VAL A 57 27.19 -11.41 -3.02
N ASP A 58 27.27 -12.44 -3.85
CA ASP A 58 27.75 -12.30 -5.24
C ASP A 58 26.73 -11.60 -6.15
N MET A 59 25.45 -11.90 -5.97
CA MET A 59 24.34 -11.35 -6.75
C MET A 59 23.10 -11.15 -5.86
N PRO A 60 22.20 -10.20 -6.22
CA PRO A 60 20.98 -9.97 -5.45
C PRO A 60 20.10 -11.22 -5.31
N GLU A 61 20.03 -12.06 -6.34
CA GLU A 61 19.25 -13.29 -6.38
C GLU A 61 19.73 -14.30 -5.34
N VAL A 62 21.06 -14.45 -5.17
CA VAL A 62 21.67 -15.33 -4.17
C VAL A 62 21.20 -14.97 -2.76
N PHE A 63 21.02 -13.68 -2.47
CA PHE A 63 20.47 -13.25 -1.18
C PHE A 63 19.08 -13.86 -0.91
N TYR A 64 18.23 -13.99 -1.94
CA TYR A 64 16.87 -14.55 -1.76
C TYR A 64 16.88 -16.07 -1.54
N GLU A 65 17.91 -16.78 -1.97
CA GLU A 65 18.09 -18.22 -1.75
C GLU A 65 18.59 -18.56 -0.32
N LEU A 66 19.20 -17.60 0.38
CA LEU A 66 19.71 -17.79 1.75
C LEU A 66 18.60 -18.11 2.74
N LEU A 67 18.93 -18.85 3.79
CA LEU A 67 18.06 -19.00 4.95
C LEU A 67 17.87 -17.68 5.71
N LEU A 68 16.77 -17.53 6.42
CA LEU A 68 16.48 -16.26 7.14
C LEU A 68 17.62 -15.85 8.09
N VAL A 69 18.25 -16.82 8.75
CA VAL A 69 19.38 -16.56 9.65
C VAL A 69 20.59 -16.00 8.88
N GLU A 70 20.86 -16.56 7.72
CA GLU A 70 21.96 -16.11 6.85
C GLU A 70 21.68 -14.73 6.24
N LYS A 71 20.43 -14.48 5.82
CA LYS A 71 19.96 -13.14 5.38
C LYS A 71 20.20 -12.09 6.46
N ASN A 72 19.80 -12.40 7.70
CA ASN A 72 19.98 -11.47 8.81
C ASN A 72 21.47 -11.24 9.11
N ALA A 73 22.28 -12.30 9.12
CA ALA A 73 23.73 -12.17 9.30
C ALA A 73 24.39 -11.31 8.20
N ALA A 74 23.98 -11.47 6.93
CA ALA A 74 24.45 -10.66 5.83
C ALA A 74 24.07 -9.17 6.03
N ILE A 75 22.85 -8.87 6.50
CA ILE A 75 22.43 -7.50 6.79
C ILE A 75 23.20 -6.92 7.99
N GLU A 76 23.39 -7.70 9.04
CA GLU A 76 24.11 -7.29 10.24
C GLU A 76 25.60 -6.98 9.94
N SER A 77 26.21 -7.69 8.98
CA SER A 77 27.61 -7.45 8.59
C SER A 77 27.88 -6.06 8.03
N VAL A 78 26.83 -5.35 7.60
CA VAL A 78 26.94 -3.97 7.05
C VAL A 78 26.33 -2.91 7.96
N GLN A 79 25.93 -3.26 9.19
CA GLN A 79 25.25 -2.33 10.09
C GLN A 79 26.03 -1.07 10.42
N ASP A 80 27.37 -1.15 10.45
CA ASP A 80 28.25 -0.01 10.71
C ASP A 80 28.41 0.93 9.49
N LYS A 81 27.98 0.48 8.31
CA LYS A 81 28.10 1.22 7.02
C LYS A 81 26.83 1.94 6.63
N VAL A 82 25.70 1.63 7.27
CA VAL A 82 24.39 2.23 6.99
C VAL A 82 23.70 2.66 8.28
N SER A 83 22.65 3.49 8.16
CA SER A 83 21.93 3.90 9.37
C SER A 83 21.18 2.72 10.01
N GLU A 84 21.10 2.68 11.34
CA GLU A 84 20.33 1.68 12.10
C GLU A 84 18.86 1.56 11.63
N TRP A 85 18.25 2.67 11.18
CA TRP A 85 16.90 2.66 10.62
C TRP A 85 16.77 1.80 9.36
N ARG A 86 17.81 1.75 8.51
CA ARG A 86 17.83 0.90 7.31
C ARG A 86 17.93 -0.55 7.71
N THR A 87 18.94 -0.93 8.48
CA THR A 87 19.18 -2.34 8.88
C THR A 87 17.98 -2.89 9.62
N ARG A 88 17.37 -2.13 10.54
CA ARG A 88 16.15 -2.52 11.26
C ARG A 88 14.96 -2.86 10.33
N HIS A 89 14.84 -2.17 9.18
CA HIS A 89 13.78 -2.46 8.19
C HIS A 89 14.16 -3.57 7.22
N TRP A 90 15.43 -3.89 7.06
CA TRP A 90 15.90 -4.98 6.22
C TRP A 90 15.84 -6.33 6.94
N LEU A 91 16.12 -6.34 8.25
CA LEU A 91 16.08 -7.55 9.08
C LEU A 91 14.69 -8.20 9.05
N GLY A 92 14.66 -9.50 8.80
CA GLY A 92 13.43 -10.29 8.73
C GLY A 92 12.63 -10.10 7.42
N GLU A 93 13.06 -9.20 6.52
CA GLU A 93 12.38 -9.01 5.25
C GLU A 93 12.83 -10.09 4.24
N THR A 94 11.87 -10.86 3.76
CA THR A 94 12.12 -11.97 2.83
C THR A 94 11.45 -11.79 1.48
N ASP A 95 10.65 -10.74 1.33
CA ASP A 95 9.80 -10.50 0.18
C ASP A 95 10.51 -9.67 -0.90
N TYR A 96 10.10 -9.85 -2.16
CA TYR A 96 10.61 -9.07 -3.31
C TYR A 96 10.17 -7.61 -3.29
N SER A 97 10.80 -6.77 -4.15
CA SER A 97 10.56 -5.34 -4.20
C SER A 97 9.20 -4.98 -4.80
N PHE A 98 8.93 -5.41 -6.02
CA PHE A 98 7.72 -5.02 -6.75
C PHE A 98 6.56 -5.99 -6.53
N PRO A 99 5.34 -5.48 -6.34
CA PRO A 99 5.00 -4.10 -6.04
C PRO A 99 5.16 -3.76 -4.55
N SER A 100 5.29 -2.47 -4.25
CA SER A 100 5.33 -1.98 -2.87
C SER A 100 3.97 -2.08 -2.18
N GLY A 101 3.88 -2.91 -1.12
CA GLY A 101 2.62 -3.04 -0.37
C GLY A 101 2.18 -1.74 0.30
N HIS A 102 3.14 -0.91 0.78
CA HIS A 102 2.83 0.40 1.33
C HIS A 102 2.24 1.34 0.26
N MET A 103 2.80 1.32 -0.95
CA MET A 103 2.32 2.19 -2.02
C MET A 103 1.02 1.68 -2.66
N ILE A 104 0.76 0.39 -2.65
CA ILE A 104 -0.58 -0.13 -2.99
C ILE A 104 -1.62 0.41 -2.02
N PHE A 105 -1.36 0.33 -0.70
CA PHE A 105 -2.27 0.88 0.30
C PHE A 105 -2.46 2.40 0.13
N VAL A 106 -1.38 3.13 -0.08
CA VAL A 106 -1.42 4.56 -0.39
C VAL A 106 -2.24 4.84 -1.65
N GLY A 107 -2.03 4.08 -2.73
CA GLY A 107 -2.76 4.20 -3.98
C GLY A 107 -4.26 3.98 -3.81
N VAL A 108 -4.65 2.94 -3.05
CA VAL A 108 -6.07 2.71 -2.69
C VAL A 108 -6.63 3.88 -1.90
N CYS A 109 -5.89 4.41 -0.90
CA CYS A 109 -6.33 5.56 -0.13
C CYS A 109 -6.46 6.82 -1.00
N LEU A 110 -5.52 7.08 -1.89
CA LEU A 110 -5.57 8.23 -2.82
C LEU A 110 -6.77 8.13 -3.76
N ALA A 111 -7.01 6.97 -4.36
CA ALA A 111 -8.12 6.78 -5.27
C ALA A 111 -9.47 6.87 -4.54
N PHE A 112 -9.62 6.15 -3.44
CA PHE A 112 -10.88 6.06 -2.71
C PHE A 112 -11.21 7.36 -1.95
N PHE A 113 -10.35 7.77 -1.00
CA PHE A 113 -10.61 8.97 -0.19
C PHE A 113 -10.38 10.26 -0.99
N GLY A 114 -9.38 10.28 -1.89
CA GLY A 114 -9.14 11.41 -2.76
C GLY A 114 -10.35 11.70 -3.65
N GLY A 115 -10.96 10.68 -4.25
CA GLY A 115 -12.21 10.79 -5.01
C GLY A 115 -13.34 11.41 -4.18
N LEU A 116 -13.60 10.87 -2.97
CA LEU A 116 -14.63 11.38 -2.06
C LEU A 116 -14.39 12.85 -1.65
N PHE A 117 -13.13 13.22 -1.40
CA PHE A 117 -12.79 14.58 -1.00
C PHE A 117 -12.89 15.57 -2.16
N LEU A 118 -12.57 15.14 -3.39
CA LEU A 118 -12.75 15.94 -4.60
C LEU A 118 -14.24 16.20 -4.86
N GLU A 119 -15.08 15.17 -4.80
CA GLU A 119 -16.54 15.31 -4.92
C GLU A 119 -17.10 16.29 -3.88
N ALA A 120 -16.61 16.20 -2.64
CA ALA A 120 -17.01 17.10 -1.55
C ALA A 120 -16.34 18.48 -1.61
N LYS A 121 -15.51 18.78 -2.63
CA LYS A 121 -14.73 20.02 -2.80
C LYS A 121 -13.82 20.35 -1.60
N ARG A 122 -13.35 19.32 -0.88
CA ARG A 122 -12.46 19.46 0.28
C ARG A 122 -11.00 19.35 -0.15
N PHE A 123 -10.54 20.28 -0.98
CA PHE A 123 -9.21 20.24 -1.60
C PHE A 123 -8.06 20.21 -0.59
N TYR A 124 -8.22 20.80 0.60
CA TYR A 124 -7.21 20.74 1.65
C TYR A 124 -6.97 19.32 2.17
N LEU A 125 -8.01 18.45 2.19
CA LEU A 125 -7.84 17.04 2.55
C LEU A 125 -7.12 16.25 1.45
N VAL A 126 -7.39 16.58 0.19
CA VAL A 126 -6.64 16.01 -0.94
C VAL A 126 -5.17 16.39 -0.84
N GLY A 127 -4.87 17.66 -0.56
CA GLY A 127 -3.50 18.12 -0.31
C GLY A 127 -2.82 17.37 0.84
N GLY A 128 -3.52 17.18 1.97
CA GLY A 128 -3.02 16.40 3.09
C GLY A 128 -2.73 14.94 2.74
N LEU A 129 -3.61 14.29 1.95
CA LEU A 129 -3.38 12.93 1.43
C LEU A 129 -2.14 12.85 0.52
N LEU A 130 -1.95 13.83 -0.35
CA LEU A 130 -0.79 13.88 -1.25
C LEU A 130 0.52 14.07 -0.47
N VAL A 131 0.54 14.95 0.54
CA VAL A 131 1.70 15.14 1.42
C VAL A 131 2.03 13.85 2.17
N TRP A 132 1.01 13.18 2.73
CA TRP A 132 1.20 11.88 3.40
C TRP A 132 1.73 10.82 2.43
N ALA A 133 1.16 10.72 1.23
CA ALA A 133 1.60 9.79 0.20
C ALA A 133 3.06 10.02 -0.20
N GLY A 134 3.44 11.29 -0.39
CA GLY A 134 4.83 11.68 -0.67
C GLY A 134 5.80 11.29 0.46
N GLY A 135 5.41 11.49 1.72
CA GLY A 135 6.18 11.08 2.88
C GLY A 135 6.39 9.56 2.95
N VAL A 136 5.33 8.78 2.69
CA VAL A 136 5.45 7.31 2.63
C VAL A 136 6.37 6.90 1.47
N ALA A 137 6.17 7.45 0.27
CA ALA A 137 6.98 7.16 -0.90
C ALA A 137 8.45 7.44 -0.63
N TYR A 138 8.78 8.64 -0.12
CA TYR A 138 10.13 9.02 0.24
C TYR A 138 10.76 8.04 1.23
N SER A 139 10.02 7.65 2.28
CA SER A 139 10.53 6.71 3.27
C SER A 139 10.91 5.36 2.68
N ARG A 140 10.17 4.84 1.68
CA ARG A 140 10.46 3.54 1.05
C ARG A 140 11.73 3.57 0.22
N VAL A 141 11.96 4.67 -0.51
CA VAL A 141 13.19 4.87 -1.29
C VAL A 141 14.37 5.11 -0.35
N TRP A 142 14.22 6.00 0.63
CA TRP A 142 15.29 6.33 1.58
C TRP A 142 15.77 5.11 2.37
N LEU A 143 14.86 4.22 2.76
CA LEU A 143 15.20 2.96 3.44
C LEU A 143 15.88 1.94 2.51
N GLY A 144 15.93 2.15 1.19
CA GLY A 144 16.44 1.17 0.24
C GLY A 144 15.54 -0.06 0.07
N MET A 145 14.25 0.08 0.39
CA MET A 145 13.27 -1.01 0.32
C MET A 145 12.64 -1.14 -1.06
N HIS A 146 12.53 -0.04 -1.80
CA HIS A 146 11.88 0.04 -3.10
C HIS A 146 12.56 1.07 -4.00
N ARG A 147 12.47 0.85 -5.32
CA ARG A 147 12.84 1.82 -6.34
C ARG A 147 11.67 2.78 -6.62
N PRO A 148 11.93 3.98 -7.16
CA PRO A 148 10.86 4.90 -7.58
C PRO A 148 9.84 4.29 -8.54
N GLU A 149 10.28 3.45 -9.47
CA GLU A 149 9.42 2.73 -10.42
C GLU A 149 8.50 1.72 -9.73
N ASP A 150 8.94 1.06 -8.66
CA ASP A 150 8.08 0.18 -7.85
C ASP A 150 6.91 0.97 -7.24
N LEU A 151 7.20 2.20 -6.79
CA LEU A 151 6.20 3.06 -6.17
C LEU A 151 5.17 3.55 -7.19
N ALA A 152 5.65 4.04 -8.34
CA ALA A 152 4.80 4.51 -9.42
C ALA A 152 3.91 3.37 -9.97
N GLY A 153 4.50 2.21 -10.24
CA GLY A 153 3.77 1.02 -10.69
C GLY A 153 2.72 0.56 -9.67
N SER A 154 3.03 0.61 -8.37
CA SER A 154 2.10 0.24 -7.31
C SER A 154 0.88 1.18 -7.25
N ILE A 155 1.08 2.49 -7.40
CA ILE A 155 -0.01 3.48 -7.43
C ILE A 155 -0.87 3.28 -8.68
N ALA A 156 -0.24 3.12 -9.85
CA ALA A 156 -0.96 2.88 -11.11
C ALA A 156 -1.79 1.60 -11.04
N PHE A 157 -1.23 0.54 -10.46
CA PHE A 157 -1.92 -0.73 -10.26
C PHE A 157 -3.12 -0.61 -9.31
N ALA A 158 -2.97 0.08 -8.17
CA ALA A 158 -4.07 0.36 -7.25
C ALA A 158 -5.17 1.20 -7.90
N GLY A 159 -4.79 2.19 -8.72
CA GLY A 159 -5.72 2.98 -9.53
C GLY A 159 -6.50 2.14 -10.53
N LEU A 160 -5.84 1.21 -11.22
CA LEU A 160 -6.51 0.27 -12.14
C LEU A 160 -7.53 -0.60 -11.41
N ILE A 161 -7.18 -1.18 -10.26
CA ILE A 161 -8.12 -1.96 -9.45
C ILE A 161 -9.31 -1.08 -9.02
N TYR A 162 -9.05 0.16 -8.61
CA TYR A 162 -10.13 1.09 -8.24
C TYR A 162 -11.12 1.32 -9.38
N LEU A 163 -10.65 1.45 -10.62
CA LEU A 163 -11.52 1.60 -11.79
C LEU A 163 -12.33 0.33 -12.09
N LEU A 164 -11.81 -0.84 -11.75
CA LEU A 164 -12.48 -2.13 -11.99
C LEU A 164 -13.48 -2.52 -10.89
N VAL A 165 -13.38 -1.89 -9.71
CA VAL A 165 -14.27 -2.20 -8.57
C VAL A 165 -15.36 -1.13 -8.44
N PRO A 166 -16.56 -1.38 -8.99
CA PRO A 166 -17.64 -0.41 -8.97
C PRO A 166 -18.20 -0.21 -7.55
N LEU A 167 -18.70 1.00 -7.31
CA LEU A 167 -19.50 1.29 -6.12
C LEU A 167 -20.85 0.56 -6.21
N ILE A 168 -21.21 -0.17 -5.17
CA ILE A 168 -22.52 -0.82 -5.10
C ILE A 168 -23.59 0.27 -4.87
N SER A 169 -24.64 0.30 -5.71
CA SER A 169 -25.68 1.31 -5.59
C SER A 169 -26.39 1.26 -4.24
N GLU A 170 -26.71 2.43 -3.67
CA GLU A 170 -27.43 2.55 -2.40
C GLU A 170 -28.76 1.79 -2.40
N GLN A 171 -29.49 1.82 -3.51
CA GLN A 171 -30.74 1.09 -3.68
C GLN A 171 -30.59 -0.43 -3.51
N LYS A 172 -29.46 -1.01 -4.00
CA LYS A 172 -29.18 -2.43 -3.77
C LYS A 172 -28.87 -2.70 -2.30
N ILE A 173 -28.08 -1.83 -1.66
CA ILE A 173 -27.74 -1.96 -0.24
C ILE A 173 -29.01 -1.87 0.62
N GLU A 174 -29.88 -0.88 0.39
CA GLU A 174 -31.12 -0.69 1.13
C GLU A 174 -32.06 -1.91 1.08
N ARG A 175 -32.04 -2.64 -0.05
CA ARG A 175 -32.85 -3.86 -0.17
C ARG A 175 -32.44 -4.93 0.85
N TYR A 176 -31.15 -5.02 1.18
CA TYR A 176 -30.60 -6.03 2.08
C TYR A 176 -30.33 -5.51 3.50
N LEU A 177 -30.46 -4.21 3.74
CA LEU A 177 -30.31 -3.64 5.08
C LEU A 177 -31.44 -4.12 6.01
N PRO A 178 -31.12 -4.56 7.24
CA PRO A 178 -32.10 -4.84 8.27
C PRO A 178 -33.02 -3.63 8.52
N ALA A 179 -34.28 -3.88 8.89
CA ALA A 179 -35.28 -2.82 9.05
C ALA A 179 -34.86 -1.71 10.03
N PHE A 180 -34.14 -2.06 11.11
CA PHE A 180 -33.63 -1.10 12.09
C PHE A 180 -32.52 -0.18 11.58
N LEU A 181 -31.90 -0.52 10.45
CA LEU A 181 -30.88 0.30 9.78
C LEU A 181 -31.46 1.13 8.64
N LYS A 182 -32.65 0.81 8.17
CA LYS A 182 -33.34 1.62 7.15
C LYS A 182 -33.67 2.97 7.75
N GLN A 183 -33.36 4.06 7.05
CA GLN A 183 -33.77 5.38 7.49
C GLN A 183 -35.30 5.41 7.52
N THR A 184 -35.84 5.71 8.68
CA THR A 184 -37.17 6.30 8.76
C THR A 184 -37.03 7.72 8.22
N SER A 185 -37.55 7.95 7.04
CA SER A 185 -37.71 9.27 6.42
C SER A 185 -38.41 10.24 7.33
#